data_f249812aeb623606bdeea2d86dafc2a5
#
_entry.id   f249812aeb623606bdeea2d86dafc2a5
#
_cell.length_a   1.000
_cell.length_b   1.000
_cell.length_c   1.000
_cell.angle_alpha   90.00
_cell.angle_beta   90.00
_cell.angle_gamma   90.00
#
_symmetry.space_group_name_H-M   'P 1'
#
loop_
_entity.id
_entity.type
_entity.pdbx_description
1 polymer ?
#
loop_
_entity_poly.entity_id
_entity_poly.type
_entity_poly.pdbx_seq_one_letter_code
_entity_poly.pdbx_strand_id
1 'polypeptide(L)'
;MLVFNFAPIQSSESIISIEKEYSKKKDCFHLVKKASEGLLKSIIKLEGKKLKKIKVFIGPGSNGADGLFLSKLLIKKRYKVDICVPQKSKKNHQKIIDDLELNKYIDIKNPISCANYTLVIDGLFGTGLNKKIIGIYAKIIKEINNSKAYVVSIDIPSGLNSETGTAFEETVRSNLCCTLISLKKGLFTKSGRDYWERLDNHPLIKTENNENTYLLSLSSFKQYKINLFNFKNKILSKKFKFRKKHDTHKNSLGKSLIIGGNENFFGALLLSSHSALKTGCRYIEVISTKKHSELLPMRHPELIASTYKKLQFSDKLESYNNLLIGPGLGQSKWSHEIFKNLKSFLLSKKSFNHTIILDADALNLLASKPFKYDNWILTPHPGEAARLLNVKVSTIQSNRFEAVNQIQKKYGGIIVLKGSGTIVKTSNNRTSISLHGNEGMASAGMGDCLSGIILSSTTLIKDKAEAVLFATGIHSLAADLIIQKKGTIGLLATDVIKKCASLLNSSRRL
;
A
#
# COMPACT_ATOMS: atom_id res chain seq x y z
N MET A 1 16.97 8.05 -12.39
CA MET A 1 16.66 6.67 -12.80
C MET A 1 15.64 6.08 -11.84
N LEU A 2 14.51 5.59 -12.36
CA LEU A 2 13.50 4.94 -11.54
C LEU A 2 13.96 3.52 -11.21
N VAL A 3 14.05 3.21 -9.92
CA VAL A 3 14.48 1.90 -9.41
C VAL A 3 13.37 1.35 -8.52
N PHE A 4 12.89 0.17 -8.82
CA PHE A 4 12.01 -0.55 -7.91
C PHE A 4 12.79 -1.06 -6.72
N ASN A 5 12.25 -0.83 -5.55
CA ASN A 5 12.70 -1.39 -4.30
C ASN A 5 11.57 -2.19 -3.67
N PHE A 6 11.85 -3.42 -3.33
CA PHE A 6 10.90 -4.32 -2.67
C PHE A 6 11.46 -4.75 -1.33
N ALA A 7 10.75 -4.40 -0.25
CA ALA A 7 11.05 -4.89 1.09
C ALA A 7 10.01 -5.94 1.51
N PRO A 8 10.43 -7.13 1.98
CA PRO A 8 9.49 -8.14 2.45
C PRO A 8 8.65 -7.64 3.63
N ILE A 9 7.39 -8.02 3.61
CA ILE A 9 6.41 -7.81 4.67
C ILE A 9 5.90 -9.17 5.11
N GLN A 10 5.63 -9.35 6.41
CA GLN A 10 5.08 -10.58 6.97
C GLN A 10 3.77 -10.34 7.68
N SER A 11 2.93 -11.38 7.74
CA SER A 11 1.73 -11.40 8.57
C SER A 11 2.08 -11.52 10.06
N SER A 12 1.14 -11.13 10.89
CA SER A 12 1.27 -11.29 12.33
C SER A 12 1.40 -12.77 12.73
N GLU A 13 0.69 -13.65 12.04
CA GLU A 13 0.76 -15.10 12.27
C GLU A 13 2.15 -15.66 11.96
N SER A 14 2.73 -15.25 10.84
CA SER A 14 4.10 -15.63 10.46
C SER A 14 5.11 -15.15 11.50
N ILE A 15 5.00 -13.89 11.94
CA ILE A 15 5.89 -13.32 12.97
C ILE A 15 5.78 -14.10 14.29
N ILE A 16 4.56 -14.38 14.76
CA ILE A 16 4.32 -15.15 15.98
C ILE A 16 4.90 -16.57 15.86
N SER A 17 4.76 -17.21 14.70
CA SER A 17 5.33 -18.53 14.45
C SER A 17 6.86 -18.51 14.52
N ILE A 18 7.49 -17.51 13.92
CA ILE A 18 8.94 -17.29 13.95
C ILE A 18 9.43 -17.07 15.38
N GLU A 19 8.74 -16.24 16.16
CA GLU A 19 9.07 -15.98 17.56
C GLU A 19 9.00 -17.28 18.40
N LYS A 20 7.92 -18.07 18.23
CA LYS A 20 7.75 -19.34 18.92
C LYS A 20 8.86 -20.36 18.57
N GLU A 21 9.19 -20.48 17.30
CA GLU A 21 10.26 -21.38 16.86
C GLU A 21 11.62 -20.96 17.39
N TYR A 22 11.91 -19.64 17.39
CA TYR A 22 13.15 -19.12 17.93
C TYR A 22 13.28 -19.35 19.43
N SER A 23 12.18 -19.17 20.18
CA SER A 23 12.12 -19.36 21.64
C SER A 23 12.30 -20.82 22.07
N LYS A 24 12.05 -21.80 21.18
CA LYS A 24 12.39 -23.22 21.45
C LYS A 24 13.90 -23.48 21.42
N LYS A 25 14.66 -22.67 20.68
CA LYS A 25 16.09 -22.88 20.45
C LYS A 25 16.99 -22.00 21.34
N LYS A 26 16.42 -20.98 21.99
CA LYS A 26 17.13 -19.97 22.78
C LYS A 26 16.37 -19.62 24.05
N ASP A 27 17.08 -19.04 25.03
CA ASP A 27 16.45 -18.45 26.23
C ASP A 27 15.32 -17.49 25.84
N CYS A 28 14.19 -17.58 26.54
CA CYS A 28 12.99 -16.79 26.26
C CYS A 28 13.23 -15.27 26.26
N PHE A 29 14.22 -14.79 27.00
CA PHE A 29 14.59 -13.36 27.04
C PHE A 29 15.62 -12.95 25.99
N HIS A 30 16.20 -13.89 25.23
CA HIS A 30 17.23 -13.55 24.24
C HIS A 30 16.69 -12.63 23.14
N LEU A 31 15.46 -12.86 22.68
CA LEU A 31 14.82 -12.02 21.67
C LEU A 31 14.48 -10.64 22.22
N VAL A 32 13.96 -10.58 23.45
CA VAL A 32 13.62 -9.33 24.15
C VAL A 32 14.89 -8.47 24.37
N LYS A 33 16.01 -9.08 24.74
CA LYS A 33 17.30 -8.36 24.85
C LYS A 33 17.74 -7.75 23.53
N LYS A 34 17.68 -8.52 22.43
CA LYS A 34 17.98 -8.00 21.07
C LYS A 34 17.05 -6.88 20.64
N ALA A 35 15.74 -7.03 20.91
CA ALA A 35 14.76 -6.01 20.64
C ALA A 35 15.11 -4.70 21.36
N SER A 36 15.34 -4.79 22.67
CA SER A 36 15.67 -3.64 23.52
C SER A 36 16.97 -2.94 23.08
N GLU A 37 17.98 -3.68 22.65
CA GLU A 37 19.21 -3.11 22.08
C GLU A 37 18.96 -2.38 20.75
N GLY A 38 18.11 -2.94 19.89
CA GLY A 38 17.67 -2.30 18.66
C GLY A 38 16.92 -0.99 18.93
N LEU A 39 15.95 -1.04 19.83
CA LEU A 39 15.18 0.12 20.29
C LEU A 39 16.09 1.22 20.86
N LEU A 40 17.03 0.85 21.73
CA LEU A 40 18.00 1.78 22.29
C LEU A 40 18.81 2.49 21.20
N LYS A 41 19.27 1.77 20.17
CA LYS A 41 19.99 2.36 19.02
C LYS A 41 19.18 3.41 18.28
N SER A 42 17.87 3.19 18.11
CA SER A 42 16.98 4.17 17.49
C SER A 42 16.74 5.39 18.40
N ILE A 43 16.58 5.17 19.70
CA ILE A 43 16.33 6.23 20.67
C ILE A 43 17.57 7.13 20.86
N ILE A 44 18.78 6.57 20.99
CA ILE A 44 20.01 7.36 21.13
C ILE A 44 20.24 8.27 19.91
N LYS A 45 19.77 7.89 18.73
CA LYS A 45 19.83 8.74 17.53
C LYS A 45 18.86 9.93 17.57
N LEU A 46 17.95 10.00 18.55
CA LEU A 46 17.10 11.16 18.80
C LEU A 46 17.93 12.19 19.57
N GLU A 47 18.65 13.06 18.88
CA GLU A 47 19.57 14.02 19.49
C GLU A 47 18.91 15.07 20.38
N GLY A 48 19.68 15.59 21.38
CA GLY A 48 19.39 16.81 22.10
C GLY A 48 18.31 16.70 23.18
N LYS A 49 17.47 17.73 23.30
CA LYS A 49 16.44 17.94 24.36
C LYS A 49 15.40 16.83 24.50
N LYS A 50 15.28 15.94 23.50
CA LYS A 50 14.27 14.86 23.45
C LYS A 50 14.53 13.73 24.48
N LEU A 51 15.71 13.64 25.07
CA LEU A 51 16.09 12.55 25.97
C LEU A 51 16.22 12.97 27.46
N LYS A 52 15.68 14.12 27.87
CA LYS A 52 15.86 14.63 29.24
C LYS A 52 15.09 13.82 30.29
N LYS A 53 13.81 13.56 30.05
CA LYS A 53 12.94 12.80 30.95
C LYS A 53 12.04 11.88 30.14
N ILE A 54 12.09 10.59 30.43
CA ILE A 54 11.46 9.52 29.63
C ILE A 54 10.38 8.85 30.45
N LYS A 55 9.17 8.70 29.86
CA LYS A 55 8.10 7.87 30.40
C LYS A 55 7.96 6.61 29.55
N VAL A 56 7.90 5.45 30.20
CA VAL A 56 7.70 4.17 29.51
C VAL A 56 6.40 3.54 29.97
N PHE A 57 5.46 3.33 29.07
CA PHE A 57 4.22 2.63 29.36
C PHE A 57 4.34 1.14 29.04
N ILE A 58 4.04 0.30 30.01
CA ILE A 58 4.20 -1.15 29.97
C ILE A 58 2.84 -1.82 29.81
N GLY A 59 2.65 -2.51 28.71
CA GLY A 59 1.47 -3.33 28.45
C GLY A 59 1.61 -4.75 28.99
N PRO A 60 0.52 -5.55 28.90
CA PRO A 60 0.49 -6.89 29.50
C PRO A 60 1.17 -7.99 28.69
N GLY A 61 1.66 -7.68 27.47
CA GLY A 61 2.23 -8.62 26.49
C GLY A 61 3.73 -8.48 26.29
N SER A 62 4.26 -9.06 25.20
CA SER A 62 5.68 -9.03 24.82
C SER A 62 6.22 -7.61 24.67
N ASN A 63 5.45 -6.67 24.10
CA ASN A 63 5.85 -5.26 24.01
C ASN A 63 6.16 -4.65 25.38
N GLY A 64 5.41 -5.04 26.43
CA GLY A 64 5.71 -4.62 27.80
C GLY A 64 7.05 -5.16 28.28
N ALA A 65 7.37 -6.42 27.99
CA ALA A 65 8.68 -6.99 28.33
C ALA A 65 9.82 -6.25 27.60
N ASP A 66 9.65 -5.94 26.31
CA ASP A 66 10.64 -5.14 25.55
C ASP A 66 10.81 -3.75 26.18
N GLY A 67 9.72 -3.12 26.62
CA GLY A 67 9.73 -1.84 27.34
C GLY A 67 10.45 -1.89 28.67
N LEU A 68 10.31 -2.97 29.46
CA LEU A 68 11.03 -3.16 30.73
C LEU A 68 12.54 -3.32 30.51
N PHE A 69 12.97 -4.17 29.60
CA PHE A 69 14.38 -4.33 29.26
C PHE A 69 14.99 -3.05 28.69
N LEU A 70 14.25 -2.35 27.81
CA LEU A 70 14.66 -1.04 27.31
C LEU A 70 14.84 -0.02 28.42
N SER A 71 13.92 0.02 29.40
CA SER A 71 14.01 0.89 30.57
C SER A 71 15.32 0.66 31.35
N LYS A 72 15.70 -0.60 31.59
CA LYS A 72 16.98 -0.92 32.24
C LYS A 72 18.17 -0.42 31.43
N LEU A 73 18.17 -0.54 30.10
CA LEU A 73 19.24 -0.06 29.24
C LEU A 73 19.32 1.48 29.25
N LEU A 74 18.20 2.18 29.24
CA LEU A 74 18.12 3.65 29.33
C LEU A 74 18.67 4.14 30.69
N ILE A 75 18.27 3.49 31.78
CA ILE A 75 18.76 3.79 33.13
C ILE A 75 20.28 3.58 33.23
N LYS A 76 20.80 2.47 32.69
CA LYS A 76 22.26 2.23 32.60
C LYS A 76 23.01 3.32 31.82
N LYS A 77 22.33 3.95 30.86
CA LYS A 77 22.85 5.11 30.11
C LYS A 77 22.62 6.45 30.84
N ARG A 78 22.18 6.43 32.11
CA ARG A 78 21.94 7.58 32.97
C ARG A 78 20.80 8.53 32.52
N TYR A 79 19.85 8.04 31.74
CA TYR A 79 18.63 8.79 31.45
C TYR A 79 17.68 8.76 32.65
N LYS A 80 16.89 9.83 32.83
CA LYS A 80 15.81 9.88 33.82
C LYS A 80 14.60 9.14 33.26
N VAL A 81 14.29 7.98 33.83
CA VAL A 81 13.22 7.09 33.34
C VAL A 81 12.20 6.87 34.45
N ASP A 82 10.92 7.09 34.14
CA ASP A 82 9.79 6.71 34.96
C ASP A 82 8.96 5.66 34.21
N ILE A 83 8.56 4.59 34.90
CA ILE A 83 7.86 3.44 34.32
C ILE A 83 6.42 3.44 34.80
N CYS A 84 5.46 3.36 33.88
CA CYS A 84 4.06 3.15 34.18
C CYS A 84 3.66 1.70 33.89
N VAL A 85 3.21 0.99 34.93
CA VAL A 85 2.61 -0.34 34.85
C VAL A 85 1.11 -0.19 35.20
N PRO A 86 0.21 -0.08 34.20
CA PRO A 86 -1.19 0.35 34.44
C PRO A 86 -2.06 -0.61 35.23
N GLN A 87 -1.71 -1.88 35.20
CA GLN A 87 -2.43 -2.95 35.92
C GLN A 87 -1.43 -3.85 36.65
N LYS A 88 -1.91 -4.59 37.67
CA LYS A 88 -1.08 -5.58 38.36
C LYS A 88 -0.35 -6.44 37.32
N SER A 89 0.96 -6.40 37.38
CA SER A 89 1.83 -7.13 36.45
C SER A 89 1.47 -8.60 36.42
N LYS A 90 1.43 -9.21 35.24
CA LYS A 90 1.46 -10.68 35.14
C LYS A 90 2.70 -11.20 35.88
N LYS A 91 2.64 -12.38 36.47
CA LYS A 91 3.78 -13.00 37.18
C LYS A 91 5.12 -12.85 36.45
N ASN A 92 5.11 -13.01 35.14
CA ASN A 92 6.33 -12.86 34.30
C ASN A 92 6.88 -11.43 34.27
N HIS A 93 6.03 -10.40 34.20
CA HIS A 93 6.50 -9.01 34.21
C HIS A 93 7.00 -8.60 35.59
N GLN A 94 6.34 -9.08 36.66
CA GLN A 94 6.81 -8.82 38.02
C GLN A 94 8.22 -9.42 38.22
N LYS A 95 8.42 -10.66 37.77
CA LYS A 95 9.75 -11.28 37.78
C LYS A 95 10.79 -10.45 37.03
N ILE A 96 10.47 -9.94 35.83
CA ILE A 96 11.37 -9.06 35.06
C ILE A 96 11.68 -7.78 35.85
N ILE A 97 10.69 -7.15 36.46
CA ILE A 97 10.83 -5.93 37.25
C ILE A 97 11.80 -6.20 38.42
N ASP A 98 11.62 -7.31 39.12
CA ASP A 98 12.45 -7.68 40.25
C ASP A 98 13.89 -8.06 39.83
N ASP A 99 14.03 -8.92 38.83
CA ASP A 99 15.33 -9.36 38.28
C ASP A 99 16.15 -8.18 37.70
N LEU A 100 15.47 -7.16 37.15
CA LEU A 100 16.12 -5.97 36.62
C LEU A 100 16.22 -4.81 37.62
N GLU A 101 15.74 -4.98 38.86
CA GLU A 101 15.74 -3.97 39.92
C GLU A 101 15.03 -2.65 39.51
N LEU A 102 13.86 -2.77 38.86
CA LEU A 102 13.12 -1.63 38.31
C LEU A 102 12.09 -1.03 39.27
N ASN A 103 11.80 -1.65 40.42
CA ASN A 103 10.75 -1.25 41.34
C ASN A 103 10.82 0.24 41.73
N LYS A 104 12.00 0.80 41.97
CA LYS A 104 12.22 2.20 42.34
C LYS A 104 11.93 3.21 41.23
N TYR A 105 11.75 2.76 39.98
CA TYR A 105 11.47 3.60 38.82
C TYR A 105 9.99 3.55 38.41
N ILE A 106 9.17 2.76 39.14
CA ILE A 106 7.72 2.70 38.87
C ILE A 106 7.08 3.97 39.44
N ASP A 107 6.43 4.75 38.55
CA ASP A 107 5.71 5.95 38.94
C ASP A 107 4.35 5.60 39.55
N ILE A 108 4.26 5.75 40.85
CA ILE A 108 3.05 5.47 41.62
C ILE A 108 2.18 6.73 41.78
N LYS A 109 2.78 7.93 41.78
CA LYS A 109 2.09 9.20 42.09
C LYS A 109 1.21 9.66 40.91
N ASN A 110 1.77 9.72 39.71
CA ASN A 110 1.07 10.17 38.51
C ASN A 110 1.30 9.18 37.35
N PRO A 111 0.84 7.93 37.49
CA PRO A 111 1.26 6.84 36.61
C PRO A 111 0.91 7.05 35.13
N ILE A 112 -0.21 7.72 34.83
CA ILE A 112 -0.66 7.93 33.46
C ILE A 112 -0.24 9.28 32.85
N SER A 113 0.18 10.25 33.67
CA SER A 113 0.51 11.60 33.19
C SER A 113 1.76 11.62 32.33
N CYS A 114 1.67 12.31 31.18
CA CYS A 114 2.78 12.61 30.28
C CYS A 114 3.34 14.03 30.47
N ALA A 115 2.86 14.78 31.43
CA ALA A 115 3.31 16.14 31.73
C ALA A 115 4.81 16.16 32.09
N ASN A 116 5.55 17.12 31.51
CA ASN A 116 6.99 17.32 31.77
C ASN A 116 7.91 16.17 31.26
N TYR A 117 7.41 15.22 30.51
CA TYR A 117 8.25 14.26 29.80
C TYR A 117 8.62 14.77 28.41
N THR A 118 9.85 14.53 28.01
CA THR A 118 10.34 14.91 26.67
C THR A 118 10.25 13.76 25.68
N LEU A 119 10.23 12.52 26.21
CA LEU A 119 10.07 11.30 25.45
C LEU A 119 9.05 10.39 26.15
N VAL A 120 8.12 9.87 25.39
CA VAL A 120 7.17 8.83 25.81
C VAL A 120 7.40 7.58 24.96
N ILE A 121 7.50 6.44 25.62
CA ILE A 121 7.65 5.14 24.96
C ILE A 121 6.36 4.35 25.16
N ASP A 122 5.70 4.04 24.04
CA ASP A 122 4.52 3.21 23.96
C ASP A 122 4.94 1.74 23.83
N GLY A 123 4.93 1.01 24.93
CA GLY A 123 5.12 -0.44 25.03
C GLY A 123 3.85 -1.17 25.45
N LEU A 124 2.65 -0.61 25.13
CA LEU A 124 1.38 -1.16 25.61
C LEU A 124 0.97 -2.42 24.83
N PHE A 125 0.80 -2.32 23.50
CA PHE A 125 0.31 -3.41 22.68
C PHE A 125 1.11 -3.53 21.38
N GLY A 126 1.40 -4.75 20.96
CA GLY A 126 2.08 -5.10 19.71
C GLY A 126 1.17 -5.82 18.73
N THR A 127 1.76 -6.74 17.94
CA THR A 127 1.11 -7.50 16.88
C THR A 127 -0.12 -8.33 17.30
N GLY A 128 -0.23 -8.69 18.58
CA GLY A 128 -1.34 -9.50 19.10
C GLY A 128 -2.67 -8.76 19.32
N LEU A 129 -2.73 -7.45 19.06
CA LEU A 129 -3.94 -6.66 19.30
C LEU A 129 -4.97 -6.87 18.19
N ASN A 130 -6.14 -7.45 18.55
CA ASN A 130 -7.23 -7.74 17.61
C ASN A 130 -8.60 -7.18 18.07
N LYS A 131 -8.64 -6.41 19.15
CA LYS A 131 -9.87 -5.87 19.75
C LYS A 131 -9.70 -4.43 20.22
N LYS A 132 -10.83 -3.72 20.38
CA LYS A 132 -10.89 -2.35 20.89
C LYS A 132 -10.22 -2.24 22.26
N ILE A 133 -9.46 -1.16 22.46
CA ILE A 133 -8.82 -0.83 23.72
C ILE A 133 -9.82 -0.04 24.57
N ILE A 134 -9.98 -0.45 25.83
CA ILE A 134 -10.91 0.17 26.79
C ILE A 134 -10.23 0.42 28.15
N GLY A 135 -10.91 1.14 29.02
CA GLY A 135 -10.50 1.32 30.40
C GLY A 135 -9.23 2.16 30.54
N ILE A 136 -8.33 1.74 31.44
CA ILE A 136 -7.11 2.47 31.76
C ILE A 136 -6.18 2.65 30.55
N TYR A 137 -6.09 1.66 29.66
CA TYR A 137 -5.25 1.73 28.47
C TYR A 137 -5.75 2.78 27.46
N ALA A 138 -7.06 2.91 27.30
CA ALA A 138 -7.65 3.96 26.48
C ALA A 138 -7.34 5.37 27.04
N LYS A 139 -7.42 5.54 28.37
CA LYS A 139 -7.03 6.79 29.02
C LYS A 139 -5.56 7.13 28.82
N ILE A 140 -4.67 6.14 28.90
CA ILE A 140 -3.23 6.32 28.65
C ILE A 140 -2.98 6.75 27.21
N ILE A 141 -3.62 6.13 26.23
CA ILE A 141 -3.43 6.48 24.83
C ILE A 141 -3.89 7.92 24.56
N LYS A 142 -5.01 8.34 25.15
CA LYS A 142 -5.46 9.76 25.10
C LYS A 142 -4.41 10.70 25.67
N GLU A 143 -3.86 10.37 26.83
CA GLU A 143 -2.83 11.17 27.47
C GLU A 143 -1.54 11.25 26.63
N ILE A 144 -1.10 10.14 26.05
CA ILE A 144 0.04 10.10 25.11
C ILE A 144 -0.22 11.02 23.92
N ASN A 145 -1.38 10.90 23.28
CA ASN A 145 -1.73 11.68 22.08
C ASN A 145 -1.88 13.18 22.35
N ASN A 146 -2.29 13.57 23.57
CA ASN A 146 -2.41 14.96 23.99
C ASN A 146 -1.08 15.56 24.49
N SER A 147 -0.05 14.74 24.68
CA SER A 147 1.23 15.20 25.19
C SER A 147 2.04 15.94 24.12
N LYS A 148 2.94 16.84 24.59
CA LYS A 148 3.95 17.48 23.73
C LYS A 148 5.25 16.67 23.62
N ALA A 149 5.30 15.48 24.24
CA ALA A 149 6.46 14.62 24.22
C ALA A 149 6.67 14.02 22.82
N TYR A 150 7.91 13.69 22.50
CA TYR A 150 8.20 12.86 21.34
C TYR A 150 7.77 11.42 21.64
N VAL A 151 6.94 10.82 20.80
CA VAL A 151 6.36 9.50 21.03
C VAL A 151 7.08 8.44 20.21
N VAL A 152 7.55 7.39 20.88
CA VAL A 152 8.15 6.20 20.26
C VAL A 152 7.28 4.99 20.55
N SER A 153 6.77 4.33 19.52
CA SER A 153 6.04 3.06 19.68
C SER A 153 6.96 1.87 19.44
N ILE A 154 6.89 0.90 20.35
CA ILE A 154 7.55 -0.40 20.22
C ILE A 154 6.72 -1.27 19.30
N ASP A 155 7.34 -1.80 18.26
CA ASP A 155 6.81 -2.74 17.29
C ASP A 155 5.73 -2.18 16.36
N ILE A 156 4.61 -1.68 16.90
CA ILE A 156 3.52 -1.04 16.18
C ILE A 156 2.83 -0.03 17.13
N PRO A 157 2.31 1.10 16.63
CA PRO A 157 1.54 2.01 17.46
C PRO A 157 0.36 1.29 18.13
N SER A 158 0.28 1.37 19.47
CA SER A 158 -0.78 0.70 20.22
C SER A 158 -2.16 1.19 19.80
N GLY A 159 -3.05 0.26 19.44
CA GLY A 159 -4.36 0.55 18.87
C GLY A 159 -4.44 0.37 17.35
N LEU A 160 -3.31 0.18 16.66
CA LEU A 160 -3.27 -0.14 15.24
C LEU A 160 -3.22 -1.66 15.05
N ASN A 161 -4.12 -2.21 14.23
CA ASN A 161 -4.08 -3.63 13.87
C ASN A 161 -2.95 -3.90 12.87
N SER A 162 -2.04 -4.80 13.25
CA SER A 162 -0.81 -5.11 12.51
C SER A 162 -1.03 -5.81 11.17
N GLU A 163 -2.18 -6.44 10.96
CA GLU A 163 -2.51 -7.14 9.71
C GLU A 163 -3.32 -6.26 8.76
N THR A 164 -4.35 -5.60 9.27
CA THR A 164 -5.36 -4.92 8.45
C THR A 164 -5.16 -3.41 8.33
N GLY A 165 -4.31 -2.79 9.18
CA GLY A 165 -4.14 -1.35 9.25
C GLY A 165 -5.38 -0.61 9.77
N THR A 166 -6.30 -1.34 10.39
CA THR A 166 -7.44 -0.72 11.08
C THR A 166 -6.96 -0.09 12.37
N ALA A 167 -7.17 1.20 12.51
CA ALA A 167 -7.00 1.89 13.77
C ALA A 167 -8.28 1.72 14.60
N PHE A 168 -8.12 1.33 15.86
CA PHE A 168 -9.20 1.38 16.83
C PHE A 168 -9.41 2.84 17.30
N GLU A 169 -10.51 3.11 17.97
CA GLU A 169 -10.87 4.46 18.43
C GLU A 169 -9.71 5.14 19.18
N GLU A 170 -9.05 4.37 20.05
CA GLU A 170 -7.86 4.82 20.75
C GLU A 170 -6.61 4.18 20.12
N THR A 171 -5.87 4.96 19.37
CA THR A 171 -4.63 4.53 18.70
C THR A 171 -3.55 5.59 18.91
N VAL A 172 -2.35 5.15 19.32
CA VAL A 172 -1.20 6.03 19.56
C VAL A 172 -0.72 6.62 18.22
N ARG A 173 -0.49 7.95 18.20
CA ARG A 173 0.18 8.67 17.13
C ARG A 173 1.65 8.80 17.46
N SER A 174 2.51 8.03 16.80
CA SER A 174 3.93 8.00 17.10
C SER A 174 4.76 8.85 16.14
N ASN A 175 5.73 9.58 16.66
CA ASN A 175 6.75 10.23 15.84
C ASN A 175 7.78 9.22 15.29
N LEU A 176 8.00 8.13 16.03
CA LEU A 176 8.86 7.04 15.61
C LEU A 176 8.22 5.69 15.99
N CYS A 177 7.98 4.86 14.99
CA CYS A 177 7.63 3.45 15.19
C CYS A 177 8.89 2.61 15.00
N CYS A 178 9.28 1.83 16.00
CA CYS A 178 10.39 0.88 15.93
C CYS A 178 9.84 -0.53 15.75
N THR A 179 9.63 -0.96 14.51
CA THR A 179 9.09 -2.28 14.23
C THR A 179 10.16 -3.36 14.33
N LEU A 180 9.80 -4.50 14.92
CA LEU A 180 10.69 -5.58 15.29
C LEU A 180 10.52 -6.78 14.35
N ILE A 181 11.58 -7.54 14.11
CA ILE A 181 11.63 -8.76 13.27
C ILE A 181 11.39 -8.47 11.79
N SER A 182 10.21 -7.94 11.41
CA SER A 182 9.84 -7.64 10.02
C SER A 182 8.86 -6.49 9.93
N LEU A 183 8.71 -5.93 8.72
CA LEU A 183 7.66 -4.98 8.40
C LEU A 183 6.28 -5.67 8.47
N LYS A 184 5.26 -5.00 8.97
CA LYS A 184 3.88 -5.48 9.11
C LYS A 184 2.97 -4.86 8.06
N LYS A 185 2.03 -5.64 7.53
CA LYS A 185 1.04 -5.20 6.53
C LYS A 185 0.26 -3.97 6.99
N GLY A 186 -0.19 -3.98 8.25
CA GLY A 186 -1.01 -2.93 8.82
C GLY A 186 -0.36 -1.56 8.91
N LEU A 187 0.98 -1.48 8.92
CA LEU A 187 1.69 -0.19 8.90
C LEU A 187 1.52 0.57 7.58
N PHE A 188 1.16 -0.09 6.48
CA PHE A 188 1.18 0.47 5.13
C PHE A 188 -0.17 0.47 4.41
N THR A 189 -1.20 -0.07 5.04
CA THR A 189 -2.55 -0.13 4.44
C THR A 189 -3.57 0.58 5.31
N LYS A 190 -4.69 0.99 4.71
CA LYS A 190 -5.80 1.67 5.37
C LYS A 190 -5.30 2.91 6.13
N SER A 191 -5.49 2.94 7.46
CA SER A 191 -5.07 4.07 8.30
C SER A 191 -3.63 3.96 8.82
N GLY A 192 -2.92 2.87 8.52
CA GLY A 192 -1.62 2.60 9.14
C GLY A 192 -0.60 3.72 9.00
N ARG A 193 -0.58 4.39 7.82
CA ARG A 193 0.33 5.51 7.54
C ARG A 193 0.03 6.78 8.36
N ASP A 194 -1.17 6.91 8.89
CA ASP A 194 -1.60 8.10 9.66
C ASP A 194 -1.08 8.08 11.11
N TYR A 195 -0.50 6.96 11.55
CA TYR A 195 -0.13 6.73 12.94
C TYR A 195 1.37 6.69 13.22
N TRP A 196 2.20 6.91 12.22
CA TRP A 196 3.66 7.05 12.39
C TRP A 196 4.27 8.03 11.39
N GLU A 197 5.23 8.83 11.85
CA GLU A 197 5.95 9.78 11.00
C GLU A 197 7.25 9.16 10.43
N ARG A 198 7.96 8.41 11.28
CA ARG A 198 9.21 7.71 10.95
C ARG A 198 9.10 6.25 11.37
N LEU A 199 9.69 5.37 10.57
CA LEU A 199 9.74 3.93 10.83
C LEU A 199 11.18 3.43 10.85
N ASP A 200 11.58 2.79 11.95
CA ASP A 200 12.84 2.05 12.05
C ASP A 200 12.53 0.56 12.14
N ASN A 201 13.03 -0.25 11.21
CA ASN A 201 12.84 -1.71 11.24
C ASN A 201 14.09 -2.38 11.81
N HIS A 202 13.93 -3.21 12.84
CA HIS A 202 14.97 -3.98 13.50
C HIS A 202 14.77 -5.47 13.22
N PRO A 203 15.44 -6.06 12.21
CA PRO A 203 15.39 -7.50 11.93
C PRO A 203 16.20 -8.24 12.99
N LEU A 204 15.54 -8.71 14.03
CA LEU A 204 16.17 -9.39 15.17
C LEU A 204 16.64 -10.80 14.82
N ILE A 205 15.98 -11.42 13.85
CA ILE A 205 16.18 -12.78 13.38
C ILE A 205 16.22 -12.76 11.85
N LYS A 206 16.96 -13.69 11.24
CA LYS A 206 16.87 -13.93 9.79
C LYS A 206 15.52 -14.62 9.51
N THR A 207 14.71 -13.99 8.69
CA THR A 207 13.39 -14.50 8.31
C THR A 207 13.34 -14.78 6.81
N GLU A 208 12.59 -15.81 6.42
CA GLU A 208 12.24 -16.08 5.04
C GLU A 208 10.90 -15.43 4.71
N ASN A 209 10.73 -14.92 3.49
CA ASN A 209 9.48 -14.34 3.05
C ASN A 209 8.59 -15.39 2.36
N ASN A 210 8.05 -16.30 3.16
CA ASN A 210 7.21 -17.39 2.67
C ASN A 210 5.84 -16.90 2.14
N GLU A 211 5.41 -15.70 2.53
CA GLU A 211 4.13 -15.13 2.09
C GLU A 211 4.21 -14.42 0.73
N ASN A 212 5.41 -14.28 0.16
CA ASN A 212 5.63 -13.58 -1.12
C ASN A 212 4.97 -12.19 -1.17
N THR A 213 4.95 -11.48 -0.01
CA THR A 213 4.36 -10.14 0.16
C THR A 213 5.45 -9.09 0.32
N TYR A 214 5.32 -7.96 -0.40
CA TYR A 214 6.36 -6.93 -0.46
C TYR A 214 5.80 -5.51 -0.34
N LEU A 215 6.54 -4.64 0.34
CA LEU A 215 6.38 -3.19 0.24
C LEU A 215 7.07 -2.71 -1.04
N LEU A 216 6.33 -2.05 -1.92
CA LEU A 216 6.81 -1.53 -3.19
C LEU A 216 7.13 -0.04 -3.06
N SER A 217 8.33 0.37 -3.46
CA SER A 217 8.70 1.78 -3.65
C SER A 217 9.47 1.99 -4.95
N LEU A 218 9.19 3.08 -5.66
CA LEU A 218 9.97 3.55 -6.81
C LEU A 218 11.07 4.57 -6.43
N SER A 219 11.26 4.77 -5.13
CA SER A 219 12.27 5.66 -4.56
C SER A 219 12.96 4.99 -3.38
N SER A 220 13.97 5.64 -2.81
CA SER A 220 14.60 5.16 -1.58
C SER A 220 13.60 5.11 -0.42
N PHE A 221 13.54 4.02 0.32
CA PHE A 221 12.76 3.94 1.56
C PHE A 221 13.13 5.04 2.57
N LYS A 222 14.38 5.50 2.58
CA LYS A 222 14.83 6.62 3.44
C LYS A 222 14.09 7.94 3.14
N GLN A 223 13.71 8.18 1.90
CA GLN A 223 12.93 9.35 1.52
C GLN A 223 11.56 9.41 2.21
N TYR A 224 11.02 8.24 2.58
CA TYR A 224 9.78 8.10 3.35
C TYR A 224 10.04 7.92 4.84
N LYS A 225 11.22 8.31 5.33
CA LYS A 225 11.63 8.17 6.73
C LYS A 225 11.56 6.72 7.25
N ILE A 226 11.80 5.75 6.37
CA ILE A 226 11.87 4.31 6.71
C ILE A 226 13.33 3.88 6.71
N ASN A 227 13.84 3.48 7.87
CA ASN A 227 15.19 2.94 8.03
C ASN A 227 15.12 1.42 8.19
N LEU A 228 15.74 0.71 7.27
CA LEU A 228 15.87 -0.74 7.31
C LEU A 228 17.26 -1.09 7.86
N PHE A 229 17.39 -1.20 9.19
CA PHE A 229 18.66 -1.53 9.85
C PHE A 229 19.01 -2.99 9.57
N ASN A 230 20.28 -3.24 9.16
CA ASN A 230 20.83 -4.58 8.95
C ASN A 230 19.91 -5.54 8.19
N PHE A 231 19.22 -5.01 7.19
CA PHE A 231 18.29 -5.78 6.38
C PHE A 231 19.10 -6.74 5.50
N LYS A 232 19.44 -7.92 6.03
CA LYS A 232 20.17 -8.99 5.30
C LYS A 232 19.32 -9.63 4.19
N ASN A 233 18.02 -9.51 4.24
CA ASN A 233 17.12 -9.90 3.16
C ASN A 233 17.25 -8.87 2.05
N LYS A 234 17.80 -9.25 0.91
CA LYS A 234 18.06 -8.36 -0.23
C LYS A 234 16.80 -7.54 -0.53
N ILE A 235 16.92 -6.21 -0.42
CA ILE A 235 15.99 -5.30 -1.12
C ILE A 235 16.15 -5.66 -2.59
N LEU A 236 15.11 -6.25 -3.17
CA LEU A 236 15.10 -6.57 -4.58
C LEU A 236 15.00 -5.24 -5.33
N SER A 237 16.10 -4.81 -5.93
CA SER A 237 16.14 -3.59 -6.74
C SER A 237 16.13 -3.96 -8.20
N LYS A 238 15.16 -3.45 -8.96
CA LYS A 238 15.07 -3.66 -10.40
C LYS A 238 15.06 -2.34 -11.15
N LYS A 239 16.00 -2.17 -12.04
CA LYS A 239 16.08 -1.00 -12.93
C LYS A 239 15.22 -1.25 -14.17
N PHE A 240 14.36 -0.29 -14.54
CA PHE A 240 13.62 -0.35 -15.80
C PHE A 240 14.49 0.21 -16.93
N LYS A 241 14.74 -0.62 -17.93
CA LYS A 241 15.36 -0.21 -19.19
C LYS A 241 14.27 -0.09 -20.24
N PHE A 242 13.87 1.12 -20.58
CA PHE A 242 13.07 1.34 -21.77
C PHE A 242 13.96 1.16 -23.01
N ARG A 243 13.49 0.34 -23.97
CA ARG A 243 14.23 0.12 -25.22
C ARG A 243 14.38 1.45 -25.96
N LYS A 244 15.61 1.90 -26.16
CA LYS A 244 15.96 2.97 -27.08
C LYS A 244 16.27 2.32 -28.44
N LYS A 245 15.38 2.42 -29.40
CA LYS A 245 15.63 2.12 -30.80
C LYS A 245 15.31 3.37 -31.60
N HIS A 246 16.24 3.83 -32.44
CA HIS A 246 15.99 4.95 -33.35
C HIS A 246 15.02 4.55 -34.44
N ASP A 247 15.17 3.35 -34.99
CA ASP A 247 14.26 2.76 -35.96
C ASP A 247 13.00 2.23 -35.27
N THR A 248 12.00 3.13 -35.14
CA THR A 248 10.70 2.82 -34.55
C THR A 248 9.58 3.53 -35.29
N HIS A 249 8.47 2.85 -35.51
CA HIS A 249 7.25 3.38 -36.10
C HIS A 249 6.06 3.28 -35.12
N LYS A 250 4.91 3.89 -35.46
CA LYS A 250 3.73 3.99 -34.58
C LYS A 250 3.25 2.63 -34.01
N ASN A 251 3.40 1.56 -34.77
CA ASN A 251 2.98 0.20 -34.37
C ASN A 251 4.06 -0.60 -33.61
N SER A 252 5.27 -0.09 -33.44
CA SER A 252 6.41 -0.82 -32.83
C SER A 252 6.15 -1.26 -31.37
N LEU A 253 5.22 -0.62 -30.67
CA LEU A 253 4.83 -0.93 -29.30
C LEU A 253 3.45 -1.62 -29.22
N GLY A 254 2.93 -2.06 -30.39
CA GLY A 254 1.58 -2.60 -30.51
C GLY A 254 0.48 -1.53 -30.57
N LYS A 255 -0.73 -1.97 -30.87
CA LYS A 255 -1.92 -1.14 -30.93
C LYS A 255 -2.74 -1.27 -29.65
N SER A 256 -3.31 -0.18 -29.19
CA SER A 256 -4.16 -0.14 -28.00
C SER A 256 -5.58 0.29 -28.35
N LEU A 257 -6.58 -0.34 -27.72
CA LEU A 257 -7.99 -0.01 -27.87
C LEU A 257 -8.55 0.38 -26.49
N ILE A 258 -9.25 1.51 -26.43
CA ILE A 258 -9.97 1.96 -25.23
C ILE A 258 -11.47 1.99 -25.55
N ILE A 259 -12.29 1.40 -24.67
CA ILE A 259 -13.75 1.33 -24.84
C ILE A 259 -14.41 1.92 -23.60
N GLY A 260 -15.18 3.00 -23.78
CA GLY A 260 -15.85 3.70 -22.69
C GLY A 260 -16.55 4.98 -23.12
N GLY A 261 -16.77 5.89 -22.16
CA GLY A 261 -17.36 7.19 -22.45
C GLY A 261 -18.81 7.13 -22.91
N ASN A 262 -19.70 6.59 -22.08
CA ASN A 262 -21.15 6.71 -22.28
C ASN A 262 -21.62 8.15 -22.03
N GLU A 263 -22.87 8.48 -22.36
CA GLU A 263 -23.41 9.83 -22.52
C GLU A 263 -22.95 10.88 -21.48
N ASN A 264 -22.89 10.53 -20.20
CA ASN A 264 -22.53 11.49 -19.14
C ASN A 264 -21.10 11.31 -18.61
N PHE A 265 -20.28 10.40 -19.17
CA PHE A 265 -19.00 9.98 -18.62
C PHE A 265 -17.80 10.21 -19.56
N PHE A 266 -17.88 11.24 -20.40
CA PHE A 266 -16.82 11.55 -21.35
C PHE A 266 -15.49 11.91 -20.67
N GLY A 267 -15.53 12.56 -19.50
CA GLY A 267 -14.34 12.94 -18.75
C GLY A 267 -13.45 11.76 -18.35
N ALA A 268 -14.04 10.65 -17.93
CA ALA A 268 -13.29 9.43 -17.57
C ALA A 268 -12.56 8.85 -18.79
N LEU A 269 -13.23 8.81 -19.94
CA LEU A 269 -12.63 8.38 -21.20
C LEU A 269 -11.47 9.29 -21.62
N LEU A 270 -11.65 10.61 -21.52
CA LEU A 270 -10.60 11.58 -21.83
C LEU A 270 -9.38 11.42 -20.94
N LEU A 271 -9.57 11.25 -19.63
CA LEU A 271 -8.46 11.08 -18.68
C LEU A 271 -7.68 9.80 -18.92
N SER A 272 -8.37 8.66 -19.13
CA SER A 272 -7.71 7.39 -19.41
C SER A 272 -6.96 7.41 -20.74
N SER A 273 -7.55 7.98 -21.79
CA SER A 273 -6.92 8.10 -23.10
C SER A 273 -5.73 9.05 -23.08
N HIS A 274 -5.87 10.22 -22.43
CA HIS A 274 -4.80 11.20 -22.26
C HIS A 274 -3.62 10.65 -21.47
N SER A 275 -3.91 9.92 -20.37
CA SER A 275 -2.86 9.31 -19.56
C SER A 275 -2.10 8.23 -20.34
N ALA A 276 -2.79 7.40 -21.12
CA ALA A 276 -2.17 6.39 -21.97
C ALA A 276 -1.25 7.03 -23.03
N LEU A 277 -1.70 8.08 -23.71
CA LEU A 277 -0.87 8.84 -24.68
C LEU A 277 0.38 9.44 -24.02
N LYS A 278 0.19 10.19 -22.94
CA LYS A 278 1.28 10.92 -22.27
C LYS A 278 2.31 9.99 -21.63
N THR A 279 1.93 8.78 -21.31
CA THR A 279 2.82 7.82 -20.64
C THR A 279 3.40 6.75 -21.56
N GLY A 280 3.05 6.75 -22.88
CA GLY A 280 3.84 5.99 -23.84
C GLY A 280 3.12 5.19 -24.90
N CYS A 281 1.80 5.07 -24.91
CA CYS A 281 1.08 4.49 -26.03
C CYS A 281 1.26 5.35 -27.29
N ARG A 282 1.54 4.71 -28.43
CA ARG A 282 1.79 5.40 -29.70
C ARG A 282 0.63 5.32 -30.68
N TYR A 283 -0.20 4.30 -30.55
CA TYR A 283 -1.38 4.06 -31.38
C TYR A 283 -2.54 3.69 -30.46
N ILE A 284 -3.53 4.58 -30.40
CA ILE A 284 -4.73 4.36 -29.58
C ILE A 284 -5.95 4.63 -30.45
N GLU A 285 -6.80 3.61 -30.55
CA GLU A 285 -8.17 3.79 -31.01
C GLU A 285 -9.11 3.79 -29.80
N VAL A 286 -10.15 4.62 -29.88
CA VAL A 286 -11.15 4.77 -28.85
C VAL A 286 -12.53 4.46 -29.44
N ILE A 287 -13.23 3.48 -28.87
CA ILE A 287 -14.65 3.21 -29.16
C ILE A 287 -15.51 3.89 -28.12
N SER A 288 -16.41 4.77 -28.56
CA SER A 288 -17.36 5.48 -27.70
C SER A 288 -18.72 5.63 -28.38
N THR A 289 -19.63 6.39 -27.74
CA THR A 289 -20.89 6.81 -28.36
C THR A 289 -20.61 7.72 -29.56
N LYS A 290 -21.56 7.85 -30.51
CA LYS A 290 -21.39 8.69 -31.69
C LYS A 290 -20.98 10.12 -31.32
N LYS A 291 -21.72 10.75 -30.39
CA LYS A 291 -21.45 12.09 -29.91
C LYS A 291 -20.00 12.26 -29.39
N HIS A 292 -19.52 11.34 -28.57
CA HIS A 292 -18.18 11.42 -27.98
C HIS A 292 -17.07 11.08 -28.97
N SER A 293 -17.36 10.19 -29.94
CA SER A 293 -16.40 9.90 -31.03
C SER A 293 -16.15 11.11 -31.93
N GLU A 294 -17.16 11.97 -32.13
CA GLU A 294 -17.02 13.21 -32.89
C GLU A 294 -16.26 14.28 -32.11
N LEU A 295 -16.42 14.35 -30.79
CA LEU A 295 -15.77 15.33 -29.92
C LEU A 295 -14.31 14.97 -29.57
N LEU A 296 -13.97 13.68 -29.58
CA LEU A 296 -12.68 13.20 -29.11
C LEU A 296 -11.48 13.77 -29.89
N PRO A 297 -11.48 13.82 -31.26
CA PRO A 297 -10.40 14.41 -32.03
C PRO A 297 -10.21 15.92 -31.80
N MET A 298 -11.27 16.63 -31.41
CA MET A 298 -11.18 18.05 -31.08
C MET A 298 -10.40 18.30 -29.78
N ARG A 299 -10.33 17.33 -28.88
CA ARG A 299 -9.59 17.38 -27.62
C ARG A 299 -8.20 16.74 -27.71
N HIS A 300 -8.11 15.66 -28.47
CA HIS A 300 -6.89 14.86 -28.66
C HIS A 300 -6.82 14.37 -30.11
N PRO A 301 -6.27 15.18 -31.02
CA PRO A 301 -6.19 14.82 -32.46
C PRO A 301 -5.31 13.60 -32.72
N GLU A 302 -4.48 13.21 -31.77
CA GLU A 302 -3.65 12.01 -31.84
C GLU A 302 -4.42 10.70 -31.64
N LEU A 303 -5.68 10.77 -31.19
CA LEU A 303 -6.54 9.59 -30.97
C LEU A 303 -7.37 9.28 -32.22
N ILE A 304 -7.52 7.99 -32.50
CA ILE A 304 -8.43 7.53 -33.53
C ILE A 304 -9.78 7.25 -32.85
N ALA A 305 -10.82 7.96 -33.29
CA ALA A 305 -12.17 7.77 -32.74
C ALA A 305 -13.03 6.89 -33.63
N SER A 306 -13.76 5.98 -33.02
CA SER A 306 -14.74 5.13 -33.72
C SER A 306 -15.96 4.82 -32.86
N THR A 307 -17.02 4.35 -33.49
CA THR A 307 -18.22 3.88 -32.82
C THR A 307 -18.25 2.35 -32.74
N TYR A 308 -18.98 1.83 -31.78
CA TYR A 308 -19.18 0.38 -31.65
C TYR A 308 -19.98 -0.18 -32.85
N LYS A 309 -19.45 -1.23 -33.48
CA LYS A 309 -20.11 -1.99 -34.55
C LYS A 309 -20.06 -3.49 -34.19
N LYS A 310 -21.20 -4.07 -33.90
CA LYS A 310 -21.33 -5.45 -33.40
C LYS A 310 -20.66 -6.47 -34.30
N LEU A 311 -20.92 -6.42 -35.63
CA LEU A 311 -20.39 -7.39 -36.62
C LEU A 311 -18.86 -7.35 -36.73
N GLN A 312 -18.23 -6.23 -36.48
CA GLN A 312 -16.77 -6.02 -36.58
C GLN A 312 -16.06 -6.10 -35.22
N PHE A 313 -16.77 -6.35 -34.14
CA PHE A 313 -16.21 -6.18 -32.79
C PHE A 313 -15.15 -7.24 -32.45
N SER A 314 -15.41 -8.51 -32.83
CA SER A 314 -14.46 -9.61 -32.58
C SER A 314 -13.15 -9.40 -33.36
N ASP A 315 -13.21 -9.09 -34.65
CA ASP A 315 -12.04 -8.82 -35.48
C ASP A 315 -11.26 -7.61 -34.95
N LYS A 316 -12.01 -6.61 -34.49
CA LYS A 316 -11.41 -5.44 -33.87
C LYS A 316 -10.67 -5.77 -32.58
N LEU A 317 -11.23 -6.58 -31.71
CA LEU A 317 -10.55 -7.05 -30.50
C LEU A 317 -9.26 -7.80 -30.82
N GLU A 318 -9.27 -8.66 -31.86
CA GLU A 318 -8.09 -9.41 -32.30
C GLU A 318 -6.98 -8.53 -32.86
N SER A 319 -7.31 -7.43 -33.49
CA SER A 319 -6.35 -6.52 -34.13
C SER A 319 -5.56 -5.64 -33.17
N TYR A 320 -5.90 -5.61 -31.85
CA TYR A 320 -5.27 -4.80 -30.84
C TYR A 320 -4.58 -5.63 -29.76
N ASN A 321 -3.34 -5.28 -29.44
CA ASN A 321 -2.52 -5.99 -28.44
C ASN A 321 -2.94 -5.72 -27.00
N ASN A 322 -3.46 -4.51 -26.73
CA ASN A 322 -3.81 -4.08 -25.40
C ASN A 322 -5.20 -3.41 -25.40
N LEU A 323 -6.06 -3.81 -24.49
CA LEU A 323 -7.44 -3.38 -24.39
C LEU A 323 -7.67 -2.76 -23.00
N LEU A 324 -8.30 -1.57 -22.95
CA LEU A 324 -8.82 -0.97 -21.72
C LEU A 324 -10.31 -0.78 -21.90
N ILE A 325 -11.10 -1.36 -21.01
CA ILE A 325 -12.57 -1.33 -21.09
C ILE A 325 -13.11 -0.88 -19.75
N GLY A 326 -14.00 0.12 -19.76
CA GLY A 326 -14.72 0.51 -18.57
C GLY A 326 -14.71 1.98 -18.18
N PRO A 327 -13.66 2.79 -18.44
CA PRO A 327 -13.67 4.21 -18.09
C PRO A 327 -14.91 4.92 -18.66
N GLY A 328 -15.84 5.28 -17.75
CA GLY A 328 -17.11 5.89 -18.15
C GLY A 328 -17.99 5.05 -19.07
N LEU A 329 -17.90 3.74 -19.04
CA LEU A 329 -18.69 2.84 -19.89
C LEU A 329 -20.20 2.90 -19.56
N GLY A 330 -20.54 3.17 -18.29
CA GLY A 330 -21.91 3.16 -17.79
C GLY A 330 -22.53 1.76 -17.77
N GLN A 331 -23.86 1.72 -17.56
CA GLN A 331 -24.64 0.47 -17.48
C GLN A 331 -25.84 0.48 -18.42
N SER A 332 -25.77 1.18 -19.54
CA SER A 332 -26.80 1.23 -20.57
C SER A 332 -26.90 -0.06 -21.37
N LYS A 333 -27.92 -0.17 -22.24
CA LYS A 333 -28.05 -1.29 -23.17
C LYS A 333 -26.80 -1.45 -24.04
N TRP A 334 -26.21 -0.33 -24.48
CA TRP A 334 -24.96 -0.29 -25.26
C TRP A 334 -23.81 -0.92 -24.48
N SER A 335 -23.63 -0.56 -23.21
CA SER A 335 -22.58 -1.09 -22.32
C SER A 335 -22.75 -2.59 -22.09
N HIS A 336 -23.98 -3.03 -21.83
CA HIS A 336 -24.30 -4.46 -21.65
C HIS A 336 -24.04 -5.28 -22.92
N GLU A 337 -24.32 -4.73 -24.10
CA GLU A 337 -24.07 -5.39 -25.38
C GLU A 337 -22.57 -5.55 -25.63
N ILE A 338 -21.78 -4.49 -25.45
CA ILE A 338 -20.32 -4.54 -25.54
C ILE A 338 -19.75 -5.60 -24.61
N PHE A 339 -20.18 -5.59 -23.34
CA PHE A 339 -19.65 -6.53 -22.35
C PHE A 339 -20.07 -8.00 -22.66
N LYS A 340 -21.30 -8.21 -23.15
CA LYS A 340 -21.77 -9.53 -23.60
C LYS A 340 -20.89 -10.07 -24.74
N ASN A 341 -20.58 -9.24 -25.74
CA ASN A 341 -19.76 -9.64 -26.88
C ASN A 341 -18.29 -9.82 -26.49
N LEU A 342 -17.76 -9.01 -25.58
CA LEU A 342 -16.44 -9.24 -24.98
C LEU A 342 -16.39 -10.60 -24.28
N LYS A 343 -17.36 -10.90 -23.41
CA LYS A 343 -17.44 -12.18 -22.70
C LYS A 343 -17.48 -13.37 -23.69
N SER A 344 -18.35 -13.32 -24.69
CA SER A 344 -18.46 -14.37 -25.71
C SER A 344 -17.14 -14.56 -26.46
N PHE A 345 -16.49 -13.46 -26.84
CA PHE A 345 -15.20 -13.48 -27.50
C PHE A 345 -14.11 -14.15 -26.64
N LEU A 346 -13.99 -13.76 -25.36
CA LEU A 346 -12.97 -14.31 -24.45
C LEU A 346 -13.19 -15.78 -24.15
N LEU A 347 -14.43 -16.23 -24.04
CA LEU A 347 -14.76 -17.63 -23.78
C LEU A 347 -14.59 -18.52 -25.02
N SER A 348 -14.69 -17.96 -26.23
CA SER A 348 -14.50 -18.71 -27.49
C SER A 348 -13.02 -18.94 -27.85
N LYS A 349 -12.09 -18.12 -27.31
CA LYS A 349 -10.66 -18.19 -27.66
C LYS A 349 -9.87 -18.95 -26.60
N LYS A 350 -9.32 -20.11 -26.93
CA LYS A 350 -8.48 -20.92 -26.03
C LYS A 350 -7.13 -20.26 -25.71
N SER A 351 -6.61 -19.41 -26.59
CA SER A 351 -5.34 -18.69 -26.38
C SER A 351 -5.42 -17.27 -26.95
N PHE A 352 -5.89 -16.32 -26.16
CA PHE A 352 -5.86 -14.90 -26.52
C PHE A 352 -4.77 -14.23 -25.67
N ASN A 353 -3.63 -13.94 -26.29
CA ASN A 353 -2.42 -13.49 -25.58
C ASN A 353 -2.34 -11.97 -25.46
N HIS A 354 -3.46 -11.26 -25.58
CA HIS A 354 -3.53 -9.82 -25.46
C HIS A 354 -3.72 -9.40 -23.99
N THR A 355 -3.34 -8.18 -23.67
CA THR A 355 -3.58 -7.63 -22.35
C THR A 355 -4.96 -6.98 -22.31
N ILE A 356 -5.78 -7.35 -21.34
CA ILE A 356 -7.12 -6.79 -21.13
C ILE A 356 -7.15 -6.14 -19.74
N ILE A 357 -7.56 -4.89 -19.69
CA ILE A 357 -7.73 -4.13 -18.43
C ILE A 357 -9.22 -3.82 -18.30
N LEU A 358 -9.80 -4.24 -17.19
CA LEU A 358 -11.17 -3.87 -16.81
C LEU A 358 -11.12 -2.91 -15.63
N ASP A 359 -11.74 -1.75 -15.81
CA ASP A 359 -11.86 -0.71 -14.78
C ASP A 359 -13.29 -0.19 -14.69
N ALA A 360 -13.64 0.49 -13.63
CA ALA A 360 -14.89 1.20 -13.43
C ALA A 360 -16.12 0.35 -13.79
N ASP A 361 -16.94 0.81 -14.73
CA ASP A 361 -18.23 0.16 -15.06
C ASP A 361 -18.08 -1.24 -15.67
N ALA A 362 -16.95 -1.55 -16.31
CA ALA A 362 -16.69 -2.93 -16.77
C ALA A 362 -16.59 -3.92 -15.60
N LEU A 363 -16.08 -3.47 -14.44
CA LEU A 363 -16.06 -4.28 -13.22
C LEU A 363 -17.47 -4.48 -12.64
N ASN A 364 -18.32 -3.48 -12.75
CA ASN A 364 -19.74 -3.59 -12.34
C ASN A 364 -20.49 -4.59 -13.22
N LEU A 365 -20.25 -4.57 -14.53
CA LEU A 365 -20.81 -5.53 -15.47
C LEU A 365 -20.26 -6.94 -15.24
N LEU A 366 -18.98 -7.07 -14.91
CA LEU A 366 -18.37 -8.34 -14.51
C LEU A 366 -18.98 -8.89 -13.23
N ALA A 367 -19.28 -8.04 -12.25
CA ALA A 367 -19.94 -8.44 -11.00
C ALA A 367 -21.35 -8.98 -11.25
N SER A 368 -22.10 -8.38 -12.20
CA SER A 368 -23.47 -8.81 -12.54
C SER A 368 -23.49 -10.09 -13.38
N LYS A 369 -22.48 -10.37 -14.20
CA LYS A 369 -22.37 -11.56 -15.07
C LYS A 369 -20.99 -12.20 -14.92
N PRO A 370 -20.69 -12.82 -13.76
CA PRO A 370 -19.36 -13.31 -13.43
C PRO A 370 -18.85 -14.36 -14.41
N PHE A 371 -17.56 -14.31 -14.72
CA PHE A 371 -16.80 -15.38 -15.36
C PHE A 371 -15.32 -15.21 -15.03
N LYS A 372 -14.54 -16.28 -15.12
CA LYS A 372 -13.11 -16.29 -14.86
C LYS A 372 -12.31 -16.19 -16.16
N TYR A 373 -11.25 -15.36 -16.12
CA TYR A 373 -10.28 -15.27 -17.19
C TYR A 373 -8.91 -14.91 -16.60
N ASP A 374 -7.88 -15.71 -16.87
CA ASP A 374 -6.61 -15.56 -16.14
C ASP A 374 -5.65 -14.53 -16.74
N ASN A 375 -5.99 -13.94 -17.91
CA ASN A 375 -5.08 -13.07 -18.64
C ASN A 375 -5.51 -11.58 -18.64
N TRP A 376 -6.32 -11.16 -17.68
CA TRP A 376 -6.72 -9.76 -17.53
C TRP A 376 -6.11 -9.08 -16.32
N ILE A 377 -6.31 -7.77 -16.23
CA ILE A 377 -5.97 -6.90 -15.11
C ILE A 377 -7.27 -6.24 -14.64
N LEU A 378 -7.65 -6.46 -13.41
CA LEU A 378 -8.83 -5.85 -12.76
C LEU A 378 -8.37 -4.78 -11.79
N THR A 379 -8.96 -3.58 -11.87
CA THR A 379 -8.52 -2.40 -11.09
C THR A 379 -9.61 -1.88 -10.13
N PRO A 380 -10.22 -2.72 -9.27
CA PRO A 380 -11.31 -2.28 -8.42
C PRO A 380 -10.88 -1.28 -7.33
N HIS A 381 -11.71 -0.26 -7.09
CA HIS A 381 -11.72 0.44 -5.81
C HIS A 381 -12.55 -0.37 -4.78
N PRO A 382 -12.53 -0.05 -3.46
CA PRO A 382 -13.22 -0.87 -2.45
C PRO A 382 -14.71 -1.11 -2.73
N GLY A 383 -15.42 -0.14 -3.31
CA GLY A 383 -16.84 -0.30 -3.68
C GLY A 383 -17.04 -1.28 -4.85
N GLU A 384 -16.18 -1.25 -5.86
CA GLU A 384 -16.19 -2.21 -6.98
C GLU A 384 -15.81 -3.61 -6.50
N ALA A 385 -14.81 -3.71 -5.63
CA ALA A 385 -14.41 -4.97 -4.99
C ALA A 385 -15.57 -5.59 -4.18
N ALA A 386 -16.32 -4.77 -3.47
CA ALA A 386 -17.50 -5.20 -2.71
C ALA A 386 -18.58 -5.77 -3.62
N ARG A 387 -18.84 -5.13 -4.78
CA ARG A 387 -19.77 -5.67 -5.78
C ARG A 387 -19.28 -6.97 -6.42
N LEU A 388 -18.00 -7.05 -6.79
CA LEU A 388 -17.38 -8.27 -7.32
C LEU A 388 -17.53 -9.47 -6.38
N LEU A 389 -17.35 -9.27 -5.09
CA LEU A 389 -17.47 -10.33 -4.08
C LEU A 389 -18.88 -10.48 -3.49
N ASN A 390 -19.80 -9.58 -3.81
CA ASN A 390 -21.15 -9.50 -3.24
C ASN A 390 -21.10 -9.40 -1.69
N VAL A 391 -20.29 -8.47 -1.18
CA VAL A 391 -20.13 -8.18 0.25
C VAL A 391 -20.23 -6.68 0.52
N LYS A 392 -20.29 -6.28 1.80
CA LYS A 392 -20.25 -4.86 2.18
C LYS A 392 -18.86 -4.26 1.97
N VAL A 393 -18.75 -2.97 1.69
CA VAL A 393 -17.48 -2.24 1.58
C VAL A 393 -16.67 -2.36 2.87
N SER A 394 -17.34 -2.37 4.03
CA SER A 394 -16.68 -2.57 5.33
C SER A 394 -15.94 -3.92 5.41
N THR A 395 -16.49 -4.99 4.81
CA THR A 395 -15.83 -6.31 4.73
C THR A 395 -14.55 -6.24 3.90
N ILE A 396 -14.56 -5.55 2.76
CA ILE A 396 -13.35 -5.32 1.96
C ILE A 396 -12.30 -4.56 2.77
N GLN A 397 -12.72 -3.49 3.42
CA GLN A 397 -11.83 -2.62 4.19
C GLN A 397 -11.34 -3.26 5.50
N SER A 398 -12.04 -4.24 6.04
CA SER A 398 -11.59 -4.98 7.24
C SER A 398 -10.40 -5.88 6.94
N ASN A 399 -10.32 -6.48 5.74
CA ASN A 399 -9.16 -7.28 5.32
C ASN A 399 -8.94 -7.19 3.80
N ARG A 400 -8.20 -6.16 3.38
CA ARG A 400 -7.92 -5.87 1.97
C ARG A 400 -7.05 -6.94 1.29
N PHE A 401 -6.16 -7.60 2.03
CA PHE A 401 -5.32 -8.67 1.49
C PHE A 401 -6.14 -9.91 1.18
N GLU A 402 -7.07 -10.27 2.06
CA GLU A 402 -8.00 -11.36 1.80
C GLU A 402 -8.94 -11.04 0.63
N ALA A 403 -9.41 -9.80 0.55
CA ALA A 403 -10.26 -9.36 -0.56
C ALA A 403 -9.59 -9.57 -1.93
N VAL A 404 -8.31 -9.21 -2.10
CA VAL A 404 -7.61 -9.43 -3.39
C VAL A 404 -7.41 -10.91 -3.69
N ASN A 405 -7.19 -11.75 -2.67
CA ASN A 405 -7.10 -13.20 -2.82
C ASN A 405 -8.42 -13.78 -3.32
N GLN A 406 -9.54 -13.39 -2.71
CA GLN A 406 -10.88 -13.85 -3.10
C GLN A 406 -11.28 -13.38 -4.49
N ILE A 407 -10.99 -12.12 -4.85
CA ILE A 407 -11.24 -11.61 -6.21
C ILE A 407 -10.41 -12.39 -7.23
N GLN A 408 -9.13 -12.60 -6.98
CA GLN A 408 -8.26 -13.37 -7.89
C GLN A 408 -8.72 -14.82 -8.04
N LYS A 409 -9.09 -15.48 -6.94
CA LYS A 409 -9.62 -16.85 -6.97
C LYS A 409 -10.88 -16.95 -7.84
N LYS A 410 -11.79 -15.98 -7.69
CA LYS A 410 -13.09 -15.96 -8.39
C LYS A 410 -12.98 -15.57 -9.86
N TYR A 411 -12.15 -14.57 -10.17
CA TYR A 411 -12.11 -13.95 -11.49
C TYR A 411 -10.81 -14.21 -12.27
N GLY A 412 -9.73 -14.62 -11.59
CA GLY A 412 -8.41 -14.80 -12.21
C GLY A 412 -7.64 -13.49 -12.41
N GLY A 413 -6.50 -13.57 -13.08
CA GLY A 413 -5.73 -12.43 -13.54
C GLY A 413 -4.94 -11.68 -12.45
N ILE A 414 -4.59 -10.43 -12.76
CA ILE A 414 -3.90 -9.52 -11.85
C ILE A 414 -4.93 -8.58 -11.23
N ILE A 415 -4.88 -8.42 -9.91
CA ILE A 415 -5.83 -7.56 -9.17
C ILE A 415 -5.10 -6.35 -8.62
N VAL A 416 -5.63 -5.17 -8.90
CA VAL A 416 -5.16 -3.86 -8.36
C VAL A 416 -6.25 -3.29 -7.47
N LEU A 417 -6.22 -3.57 -6.18
CA LEU A 417 -7.18 -3.00 -5.22
C LEU A 417 -6.73 -1.59 -4.82
N LYS A 418 -7.39 -0.60 -5.41
CA LYS A 418 -7.11 0.84 -5.21
C LYS A 418 -7.40 1.27 -3.76
N GLY A 419 -6.73 2.34 -3.30
CA GLY A 419 -6.94 2.96 -1.99
C GLY A 419 -5.62 3.21 -1.24
N SER A 420 -5.70 3.63 0.04
CA SER A 420 -4.51 3.86 0.89
C SER A 420 -3.68 2.58 1.01
N GLY A 421 -2.45 2.61 0.51
CA GLY A 421 -1.67 1.40 0.25
C GLY A 421 -2.34 0.53 -0.82
N THR A 422 -2.29 0.96 -2.08
CA THR A 422 -2.82 0.15 -3.20
C THR A 422 -2.15 -1.21 -3.24
N ILE A 423 -2.96 -2.28 -3.27
CA ILE A 423 -2.48 -3.66 -3.27
C ILE A 423 -2.54 -4.22 -4.70
N VAL A 424 -1.42 -4.78 -5.15
CA VAL A 424 -1.31 -5.50 -6.42
C VAL A 424 -1.07 -6.98 -6.14
N LYS A 425 -2.00 -7.82 -6.55
CA LYS A 425 -1.88 -9.29 -6.52
C LYS A 425 -1.62 -9.79 -7.93
N THR A 426 -0.47 -10.41 -8.16
CA THR A 426 -0.06 -10.89 -9.47
C THR A 426 -0.42 -12.37 -9.68
N SER A 427 -0.44 -12.83 -10.93
CA SER A 427 -0.77 -14.22 -11.28
C SER A 427 0.22 -15.25 -10.73
N ASN A 428 1.48 -14.86 -10.49
CA ASN A 428 2.50 -15.73 -9.87
C ASN A 428 2.45 -15.69 -8.32
N ASN A 429 1.29 -15.43 -7.76
CA ASN A 429 1.02 -15.38 -6.32
C ASN A 429 1.83 -14.34 -5.50
N ARG A 430 2.45 -13.36 -6.17
CA ARG A 430 3.11 -12.25 -5.48
C ARG A 430 2.09 -11.17 -5.11
N THR A 431 2.16 -10.69 -3.88
CA THR A 431 1.38 -9.54 -3.42
C THR A 431 2.33 -8.37 -3.15
N SER A 432 1.96 -7.18 -3.60
CA SER A 432 2.74 -5.97 -3.31
C SER A 432 1.82 -4.85 -2.84
N ILE A 433 2.28 -4.07 -1.87
CA ILE A 433 1.58 -2.88 -1.38
C ILE A 433 2.40 -1.64 -1.74
N SER A 434 1.77 -0.64 -2.34
CA SER A 434 2.43 0.62 -2.67
C SER A 434 2.70 1.43 -1.42
N LEU A 435 3.95 1.87 -1.24
CA LEU A 435 4.33 2.83 -0.21
C LEU A 435 3.87 4.25 -0.55
N HIS A 436 3.75 4.54 -1.85
CA HIS A 436 3.40 5.85 -2.39
C HIS A 436 1.89 6.10 -2.36
N GLY A 437 1.52 7.38 -2.38
CA GLY A 437 0.16 7.88 -2.40
C GLY A 437 -0.15 8.72 -1.18
N ASN A 438 -1.09 9.63 -1.34
CA ASN A 438 -1.50 10.60 -0.33
C ASN A 438 -2.99 10.93 -0.46
N GLU A 439 -3.53 11.65 0.51
CA GLU A 439 -4.95 12.01 0.59
C GLU A 439 -5.43 12.89 -0.57
N GLY A 440 -4.56 13.69 -1.21
CA GLY A 440 -4.89 14.48 -2.39
C GLY A 440 -5.32 13.65 -3.59
N MET A 441 -4.98 12.36 -3.61
CA MET A 441 -5.43 11.41 -4.63
C MET A 441 -6.90 10.96 -4.47
N ALA A 442 -7.58 11.37 -3.42
CA ALA A 442 -9.00 11.12 -3.22
C ALA A 442 -9.87 12.06 -4.08
N SER A 443 -9.49 12.29 -5.33
CA SER A 443 -10.21 13.13 -6.30
C SER A 443 -10.66 12.32 -7.51
N ALA A 444 -11.73 12.80 -8.18
CA ALA A 444 -12.27 12.15 -9.36
C ALA A 444 -11.23 12.05 -10.50
N GLY A 445 -11.29 10.96 -11.28
CA GLY A 445 -10.43 10.73 -12.42
C GLY A 445 -9.07 10.11 -12.12
N MET A 446 -8.67 9.99 -10.84
CA MET A 446 -7.40 9.32 -10.48
C MET A 446 -7.38 7.84 -10.87
N GLY A 447 -8.52 7.14 -10.78
CA GLY A 447 -8.67 5.76 -11.25
C GLY A 447 -8.50 5.65 -12.77
N ASP A 448 -9.16 6.53 -13.52
CA ASP A 448 -9.07 6.58 -14.98
C ASP A 448 -7.65 6.91 -15.44
N CYS A 449 -6.97 7.81 -14.73
CA CYS A 449 -5.56 8.10 -14.93
C CYS A 449 -4.69 6.84 -14.75
N LEU A 450 -4.88 6.09 -13.66
CA LEU A 450 -4.13 4.86 -13.40
C LEU A 450 -4.38 3.80 -14.46
N SER A 451 -5.62 3.57 -14.87
CA SER A 451 -5.96 2.55 -15.90
C SER A 451 -5.30 2.85 -17.23
N GLY A 452 -5.23 4.12 -17.65
CA GLY A 452 -4.48 4.54 -18.84
C GLY A 452 -2.97 4.39 -18.69
N ILE A 453 -2.39 4.64 -17.49
CA ILE A 453 -0.96 4.38 -17.22
C ILE A 453 -0.68 2.88 -17.23
N ILE A 454 -1.57 2.03 -16.72
CA ILE A 454 -1.43 0.57 -16.81
C ILE A 454 -1.41 0.15 -18.28
N LEU A 455 -2.35 0.65 -19.09
CA LEU A 455 -2.40 0.36 -20.52
C LEU A 455 -1.07 0.71 -21.22
N SER A 456 -0.53 1.88 -21.00
CA SER A 456 0.75 2.29 -21.59
C SER A 456 1.93 1.47 -21.07
N SER A 457 1.93 1.14 -19.78
CA SER A 457 3.01 0.36 -19.17
C SER A 457 3.08 -1.06 -19.73
N THR A 458 1.94 -1.67 -20.08
CA THR A 458 1.90 -3.00 -20.71
C THR A 458 2.40 -2.99 -22.16
N THR A 459 2.43 -1.83 -22.83
CA THR A 459 3.09 -1.69 -24.14
C THR A 459 4.61 -1.52 -24.02
N LEU A 460 5.07 -0.95 -22.92
CA LEU A 460 6.50 -0.62 -22.69
C LEU A 460 7.27 -1.74 -22.00
N ILE A 461 6.60 -2.54 -21.16
CA ILE A 461 7.18 -3.56 -20.29
C ILE A 461 6.54 -4.90 -20.65
N LYS A 462 7.36 -5.86 -21.08
CA LYS A 462 6.89 -7.17 -21.57
C LYS A 462 6.17 -8.01 -20.50
N ASP A 463 6.68 -7.99 -19.28
CA ASP A 463 6.06 -8.68 -18.14
C ASP A 463 4.87 -7.87 -17.63
N LYS A 464 3.66 -8.44 -17.70
CA LYS A 464 2.41 -7.77 -17.29
C LYS A 464 2.39 -7.43 -15.81
N ALA A 465 2.88 -8.31 -14.96
CA ALA A 465 2.91 -8.07 -13.51
C ALA A 465 3.82 -6.89 -13.18
N GLU A 466 5.00 -6.84 -13.81
CA GLU A 466 5.93 -5.71 -13.64
C GLU A 466 5.37 -4.41 -14.21
N ALA A 467 4.67 -4.47 -15.36
CA ALA A 467 4.01 -3.31 -15.93
C ALA A 467 2.97 -2.71 -14.98
N VAL A 468 2.15 -3.55 -14.34
CA VAL A 468 1.14 -3.11 -13.36
C VAL A 468 1.79 -2.54 -12.10
N LEU A 469 2.81 -3.19 -11.57
CA LEU A 469 3.56 -2.70 -10.42
C LEU A 469 4.21 -1.34 -10.71
N PHE A 470 4.79 -1.20 -11.91
CA PHE A 470 5.37 0.06 -12.38
C PHE A 470 4.33 1.16 -12.48
N ALA A 471 3.20 0.90 -13.16
CA ALA A 471 2.11 1.85 -13.33
C ALA A 471 1.56 2.35 -11.99
N THR A 472 1.30 1.41 -11.07
CA THR A 472 0.81 1.73 -9.71
C THR A 472 1.82 2.59 -8.95
N GLY A 473 3.09 2.24 -9.02
CA GLY A 473 4.15 2.96 -8.32
C GLY A 473 4.39 4.35 -8.89
N ILE A 474 4.48 4.53 -10.23
CA ILE A 474 4.75 5.83 -10.84
C ILE A 474 3.58 6.80 -10.69
N HIS A 475 2.34 6.30 -10.77
CA HIS A 475 1.13 7.08 -10.54
C HIS A 475 1.12 7.69 -9.15
N SER A 476 1.34 6.86 -8.13
CA SER A 476 1.34 7.28 -6.73
C SER A 476 2.56 8.15 -6.38
N LEU A 477 3.77 7.81 -6.87
CA LEU A 477 4.98 8.62 -6.69
C LEU A 477 4.84 10.02 -7.32
N ALA A 478 4.22 10.10 -8.50
CA ALA A 478 3.98 11.39 -9.16
C ALA A 478 3.12 12.31 -8.29
N ALA A 479 2.07 11.77 -7.68
CA ALA A 479 1.22 12.50 -6.75
C ALA A 479 2.02 12.99 -5.52
N ASP A 480 2.82 12.12 -4.90
CA ASP A 480 3.66 12.50 -3.75
C ASP A 480 4.64 13.63 -4.08
N LEU A 481 5.27 13.57 -5.24
CA LEU A 481 6.21 14.61 -5.69
C LEU A 481 5.53 15.95 -6.02
N ILE A 482 4.25 15.93 -6.37
CA ILE A 482 3.47 17.18 -6.58
C ILE A 482 3.15 17.81 -5.24
N ILE A 483 2.61 17.02 -4.29
CA ILE A 483 2.17 17.58 -3.00
C ILE A 483 3.32 18.12 -2.14
N GLN A 484 4.53 17.57 -2.29
CA GLN A 484 5.73 18.11 -1.64
C GLN A 484 5.99 19.58 -2.01
N LYS A 485 5.48 20.04 -3.17
CA LYS A 485 5.67 21.42 -3.66
C LYS A 485 4.42 22.27 -3.51
N LYS A 486 3.22 21.67 -3.65
CA LYS A 486 1.95 22.41 -3.79
C LYS A 486 0.95 22.13 -2.66
N GLY A 487 1.22 21.17 -1.76
CA GLY A 487 0.23 20.67 -0.82
C GLY A 487 -0.75 19.69 -1.46
N THR A 488 -1.68 19.15 -0.67
CA THR A 488 -2.63 18.09 -1.08
C THR A 488 -3.94 18.64 -1.66
N ILE A 489 -4.31 19.88 -1.30
CA ILE A 489 -5.56 20.50 -1.75
C ILE A 489 -5.43 20.90 -3.23
N GLY A 490 -6.42 20.50 -4.04
CA GLY A 490 -6.47 20.83 -5.47
C GLY A 490 -5.59 19.96 -6.36
N LEU A 491 -5.11 18.81 -5.90
CA LEU A 491 -4.42 17.85 -6.75
C LEU A 491 -5.38 17.24 -7.77
N LEU A 492 -5.08 17.45 -9.06
CA LEU A 492 -5.88 16.94 -10.17
C LEU A 492 -5.21 15.75 -10.87
N ALA A 493 -6.03 14.87 -11.46
CA ALA A 493 -5.54 13.74 -12.28
C ALA A 493 -4.66 14.21 -13.44
N THR A 494 -4.98 15.35 -14.07
CA THR A 494 -4.18 15.96 -15.14
C THR A 494 -2.79 16.40 -14.69
N ASP A 495 -2.62 16.82 -13.44
CA ASP A 495 -1.30 17.14 -12.87
C ASP A 495 -0.48 15.86 -12.71
N VAL A 496 -1.10 14.79 -12.21
CA VAL A 496 -0.46 13.49 -12.05
C VAL A 496 -0.02 12.93 -13.40
N ILE A 497 -0.85 13.02 -14.45
CA ILE A 497 -0.49 12.61 -15.82
C ILE A 497 0.77 13.34 -16.30
N LYS A 498 0.79 14.69 -16.17
CA LYS A 498 1.96 15.51 -16.55
C LYS A 498 3.23 15.11 -15.81
N LYS A 499 3.10 14.85 -14.50
CA LYS A 499 4.23 14.45 -13.67
C LYS A 499 4.72 13.03 -14.00
N CYS A 500 3.83 12.08 -14.27
CA CYS A 500 4.20 10.75 -14.74
C CYS A 500 5.00 10.81 -16.05
N ALA A 501 4.53 11.59 -17.03
CA ALA A 501 5.25 11.80 -18.28
C ALA A 501 6.65 12.40 -18.06
N SER A 502 6.77 13.38 -17.16
CA SER A 502 8.06 13.96 -16.77
C SER A 502 9.02 12.94 -16.16
N LEU A 503 8.53 12.09 -15.23
CA LEU A 503 9.33 11.05 -14.58
C LEU A 503 9.82 10.00 -15.58
N LEU A 504 8.97 9.59 -16.51
CA LEU A 504 9.34 8.66 -17.58
C LEU A 504 10.45 9.22 -18.48
N ASN A 505 10.37 10.49 -18.83
CA ASN A 505 11.36 11.15 -19.70
C ASN A 505 12.68 11.43 -18.96
N SER A 506 12.65 11.79 -17.68
CA SER A 506 13.87 11.99 -16.89
C SER A 506 14.64 10.67 -16.68
N SER A 507 13.95 9.55 -16.62
CA SER A 507 14.60 8.21 -16.53
C SER A 507 15.26 7.76 -17.84
N ARG A 508 14.95 8.41 -18.96
CA ARG A 508 15.55 8.14 -20.28
C ARG A 508 16.85 8.92 -20.55
N ARG A 509 17.12 9.99 -19.79
CA ARG A 509 18.31 10.85 -19.98
C ARG A 509 19.59 10.30 -19.32
N LEU A 510 19.48 9.17 -18.63
CA LEU A 510 20.58 8.41 -18.00
C LEU A 510 20.75 7.05 -18.68
#